data_2d9bdd616878aef952ac28612da222a5
#
_entry.id   2d9bdd616878aef952ac28612da222a5
#
_cell.length_a   1.000
_cell.length_b   1.000
_cell.length_c   1.000
_cell.angle_alpha   90.00
_cell.angle_beta   90.00
_cell.angle_gamma   90.00
#
_symmetry.space_group_name_H-M   'P 1'
#
loop_
_entity.id
_entity.type
_entity.pdbx_description
1 polymer ?
#
loop_
_entity_poly.entity_id
_entity_poly.type
_entity_poly.pdbx_seq_one_letter_code
_entity_poly.pdbx_strand_id
1 'polypeptide(L)'
;AIEMLKKAYSYKSNDPYIIDSIGWAYYLIDDYEKAERYLKRAVELMPDDSIVNDHYGDILWKLGRKIQARYFWRNILKMNEADDKLLEEINSKIIKGL
;
A
#
# COMPACT_ATOMS: atom_id res chain seq x y z
N ALA A 1 5.59 8.17 16.45
CA ALA A 1 5.74 7.23 15.34
C ALA A 1 5.87 7.94 13.99
N ILE A 2 4.86 8.72 13.56
CA ILE A 2 4.90 9.41 12.27
C ILE A 2 6.04 10.42 12.19
N GLU A 3 6.30 11.15 13.25
CA GLU A 3 7.38 12.15 13.29
C GLU A 3 8.76 11.52 13.13
N MET A 4 9.00 10.37 13.73
CA MET A 4 10.25 9.63 13.57
C MET A 4 10.39 9.12 12.13
N LEU A 5 9.30 8.65 11.54
CA LEU A 5 9.28 8.18 10.16
C LEU A 5 9.54 9.32 9.17
N LYS A 6 8.96 10.49 9.41
CA LYS A 6 9.21 11.67 8.57
C LYS A 6 10.66 12.13 8.66
N LYS A 7 11.27 12.05 9.84
CA LYS A 7 12.69 12.35 10.01
C LYS A 7 13.54 11.38 9.20
N ALA A 8 13.24 10.09 9.25
CA ALA A 8 13.92 9.09 8.44
C ALA A 8 13.72 9.36 6.95
N TYR A 9 12.50 9.72 6.54
CA TYR A 9 12.19 10.08 5.15
C TYR A 9 13.03 11.26 4.65
N SER A 10 13.26 12.28 5.49
CA SER A 10 14.05 13.44 5.11
C SER A 10 15.51 13.09 4.79
N TYR A 11 16.03 12.01 5.38
CA TYR A 11 17.38 11.53 5.09
C TYR A 11 17.44 10.53 3.93
N LYS A 12 16.35 9.80 3.66
CA LYS A 12 16.29 8.77 2.62
C LYS A 12 14.98 8.88 1.84
N SER A 13 14.79 10.04 1.19
CA SER A 13 13.53 10.39 0.51
C SER A 13 13.12 9.43 -0.61
N ASN A 14 14.04 8.59 -1.12
CA ASN A 14 13.77 7.62 -2.17
C ASN A 14 13.72 6.17 -1.66
N ASP A 15 13.74 5.95 -0.35
CA ASP A 15 13.62 4.60 0.21
C ASP A 15 12.13 4.22 0.24
N PRO A 16 11.70 3.30 -0.63
CA PRO A 16 10.27 2.96 -0.73
C PRO A 16 9.72 2.30 0.53
N TYR A 17 10.55 1.61 1.31
CA TYR A 17 10.09 1.00 2.57
C TYR A 17 9.78 2.04 3.63
N ILE A 18 10.58 3.10 3.70
CA ILE A 18 10.31 4.22 4.61
C ILE A 18 9.05 4.95 4.16
N ILE A 19 8.91 5.21 2.87
CA ILE A 19 7.75 5.88 2.29
C ILE A 19 6.47 5.07 2.56
N ASP A 20 6.51 3.76 2.33
CA ASP A 20 5.40 2.86 2.63
C ASP A 20 5.03 2.91 4.12
N SER A 21 6.03 2.86 5.00
CA SER A 21 5.81 2.90 6.45
C SER A 21 5.11 4.18 6.89
N ILE A 22 5.52 5.33 6.35
CA ILE A 22 4.86 6.60 6.64
C ILE A 22 3.40 6.58 6.16
N GLY A 23 3.19 6.14 4.94
CA GLY A 23 1.84 6.06 4.37
C GLY A 23 0.94 5.13 5.16
N TRP A 24 1.45 3.98 5.58
CA TRP A 24 0.68 3.04 6.39
C TRP A 24 0.35 3.60 7.77
N ALA A 25 1.28 4.35 8.38
CA ALA A 25 1.01 5.03 9.64
C ALA A 25 -0.13 6.03 9.51
N TYR A 26 -0.19 6.79 8.41
CA TYR A 26 -1.33 7.67 8.14
C TYR A 26 -2.63 6.88 7.94
N TYR A 27 -2.56 5.75 7.25
CA TYR A 27 -3.73 4.88 7.08
C TYR A 27 -4.29 4.43 8.42
N LEU A 28 -3.43 4.05 9.37
CA LEU A 28 -3.84 3.56 10.67
C LEU A 28 -4.52 4.64 11.54
N ILE A 29 -4.26 5.90 11.27
CA ILE A 29 -4.96 7.02 11.94
C ILE A 29 -6.06 7.61 11.06
N ASP A 30 -6.50 6.88 10.05
CA ASP A 30 -7.61 7.24 9.15
C ASP A 30 -7.36 8.50 8.29
N ASP A 31 -6.11 8.90 8.12
CA ASP A 31 -5.76 9.98 7.19
C ASP A 31 -5.45 9.38 5.82
N TYR A 32 -6.49 8.98 5.11
CA TYR A 32 -6.37 8.23 3.87
C TYR A 32 -5.81 9.06 2.71
N GLU A 33 -6.05 10.36 2.70
CA GLU A 33 -5.51 11.21 1.64
C GLU A 33 -4.00 11.36 1.72
N LYS A 34 -3.46 11.55 2.91
CA LYS A 34 -2.00 11.56 3.10
C LYS A 34 -1.40 10.18 2.84
N ALA A 35 -2.06 9.15 3.35
CA ALA A 35 -1.63 7.77 3.10
C ALA A 35 -1.51 7.50 1.60
N GLU A 36 -2.49 7.94 0.79
CA GLU A 36 -2.49 7.74 -0.65
C GLU A 36 -1.27 8.39 -1.32
N ARG A 37 -0.94 9.60 -0.91
CA ARG A 37 0.21 10.31 -1.50
C ARG A 37 1.53 9.57 -1.29
N TYR A 38 1.73 9.04 -0.08
CA TYR A 38 2.95 8.27 0.23
C TYR A 38 2.95 6.92 -0.49
N LEU A 39 1.85 6.19 -0.45
CA LEU A 39 1.79 4.88 -1.09
C LEU A 39 1.85 4.97 -2.61
N LYS A 40 1.30 6.01 -3.21
CA LYS A 40 1.46 6.25 -4.64
C LYS A 40 2.95 6.35 -5.01
N ARG A 41 3.72 7.09 -4.21
CA ARG A 41 5.16 7.19 -4.44
C ARG A 41 5.86 5.85 -4.22
N ALA A 42 5.50 5.13 -3.17
CA ALA A 42 6.09 3.82 -2.89
C ALA A 42 5.84 2.83 -4.03
N VAL A 43 4.62 2.78 -4.57
CA VAL A 43 4.29 1.86 -5.66
C VAL A 43 4.94 2.27 -6.97
N GLU A 44 5.19 3.55 -7.19
CA GLU A 44 5.97 4.02 -8.34
C GLU A 44 7.42 3.54 -8.27
N LEU A 45 7.99 3.52 -7.06
CA LEU A 45 9.36 3.07 -6.84
C LEU A 45 9.49 1.55 -6.80
N MET A 46 8.46 0.85 -6.31
CA MET A 46 8.44 -0.61 -6.19
C MET A 46 7.12 -1.18 -6.73
N PRO A 47 6.93 -1.14 -8.07
CA PRO A 47 5.65 -1.58 -8.65
C PRO A 47 5.39 -3.09 -8.51
N ASP A 48 6.42 -3.88 -8.26
CA ASP A 48 6.30 -5.34 -8.15
C ASP A 48 6.36 -5.85 -6.71
N ASP A 49 6.29 -4.97 -5.72
CA ASP A 49 6.28 -5.37 -4.32
C ASP A 49 4.85 -5.67 -3.87
N SER A 50 4.63 -6.89 -3.35
CA SER A 50 3.29 -7.34 -2.98
C SER A 50 2.73 -6.55 -1.80
N ILE A 51 3.56 -6.21 -0.81
CA ILE A 51 3.10 -5.48 0.38
C ILE A 51 2.70 -4.05 0.03
N VAL A 52 3.50 -3.39 -0.79
CA VAL A 52 3.21 -2.02 -1.24
C VAL A 52 1.91 -1.98 -2.05
N ASN A 53 1.72 -2.93 -2.97
CA ASN A 53 0.49 -3.03 -3.75
C ASN A 53 -0.73 -3.31 -2.86
N ASP A 54 -0.59 -4.18 -1.86
CA ASP A 54 -1.67 -4.48 -0.92
C ASP A 54 -2.05 -3.25 -0.10
N HIS A 55 -1.07 -2.57 0.48
CA HIS A 55 -1.30 -1.35 1.24
C HIS A 55 -1.98 -0.27 0.39
N TYR A 56 -1.51 -0.08 -0.84
CA TYR A 56 -2.08 0.93 -1.72
C TYR A 56 -3.53 0.58 -2.10
N GLY A 57 -3.81 -0.68 -2.38
CA GLY A 57 -5.18 -1.15 -2.63
C GLY A 57 -6.10 -0.86 -1.46
N ASP A 58 -5.66 -1.16 -0.23
CA ASP A 58 -6.46 -0.88 0.98
C ASP A 58 -6.79 0.61 1.11
N ILE A 59 -5.80 1.47 0.87
CA ILE A 59 -5.97 2.91 0.96
C ILE A 59 -6.96 3.41 -0.09
N LEU A 60 -6.82 2.96 -1.33
CA LEU A 60 -7.71 3.34 -2.42
C LEU A 60 -9.14 2.90 -2.13
N TRP A 61 -9.32 1.72 -1.55
CA TRP A 61 -10.65 1.24 -1.16
C TRP A 61 -11.30 2.19 -0.15
N LYS A 62 -10.56 2.61 0.87
CA LYS A 62 -11.07 3.53 1.88
C LYS A 62 -11.42 4.90 1.30
N LEU A 63 -10.75 5.30 0.24
CA LEU A 63 -11.05 6.54 -0.49
C LEU A 63 -12.23 6.38 -1.45
N GLY A 64 -12.83 5.20 -1.53
CA GLY A 64 -13.95 4.94 -2.44
C GLY A 64 -13.54 4.63 -3.87
N ARG A 65 -12.24 4.52 -4.15
CA ARG A 65 -11.71 4.20 -5.48
C ARG A 65 -11.61 2.69 -5.66
N LYS A 66 -12.76 2.03 -5.69
CA LYS A 66 -12.85 0.56 -5.60
C LYS A 66 -12.27 -0.16 -6.81
N ILE A 67 -12.45 0.37 -8.02
CA ILE A 67 -11.91 -0.23 -9.24
C ILE A 67 -10.38 -0.20 -9.20
N GLN A 68 -9.82 0.94 -8.83
CA GLN A 68 -8.37 1.09 -8.71
C GLN A 68 -7.81 0.19 -7.59
N ALA A 69 -8.51 0.10 -6.46
CA ALA A 69 -8.10 -0.79 -5.37
C ALA A 69 -7.97 -2.23 -5.87
N ARG A 70 -8.97 -2.71 -6.59
CA ARG A 70 -8.94 -4.07 -7.15
C ARG A 70 -7.83 -4.26 -8.16
N TYR A 71 -7.49 -3.24 -8.94
CA TYR A 71 -6.37 -3.29 -9.86
C TYR A 71 -5.07 -3.62 -9.14
N PHE A 72 -4.78 -2.92 -8.04
CA PHE A 72 -3.54 -3.14 -7.28
C PHE A 72 -3.55 -4.49 -6.56
N TRP A 73 -4.68 -4.92 -6.02
CA TRP A 73 -4.79 -6.25 -5.43
C TRP A 73 -4.59 -7.36 -6.48
N ARG A 74 -5.16 -7.19 -7.69
CA ARG A 74 -4.97 -8.16 -8.77
C ARG A 74 -3.53 -8.26 -9.24
N ASN A 75 -2.79 -7.15 -9.18
CA ASN A 75 -1.37 -7.19 -9.52
C ASN A 75 -0.60 -8.20 -8.66
N ILE A 76 -0.99 -8.36 -7.40
CA ILE A 76 -0.34 -9.30 -6.48
C ILE A 76 -0.49 -10.74 -6.96
N LEU A 77 -1.62 -11.08 -7.58
CA LEU A 77 -1.86 -12.43 -8.11
C LEU A 77 -0.90 -12.81 -9.23
N LYS A 78 -0.27 -11.84 -9.87
CA LYS A 78 0.69 -12.05 -10.95
C LYS A 78 2.13 -12.15 -10.44
N MET A 79 2.34 -11.92 -9.15
CA MET A 79 3.67 -11.92 -8.55
C MET A 79 4.04 -13.31 -8.06
N ASN A 80 5.29 -13.73 -8.31
CA ASN A 80 5.77 -15.04 -7.91
C ASN A 80 6.13 -15.15 -6.43
N GLU A 81 6.25 -14.02 -5.75
CA GLU A 81 6.74 -13.96 -4.37
C GLU A 81 5.63 -14.01 -3.31
N ALA A 82 4.36 -13.86 -3.71
CA ALA A 82 3.26 -13.90 -2.76
C ALA A 82 3.03 -15.33 -2.28
N ASP A 83 2.99 -15.52 -0.95
CA ASP A 83 2.70 -16.84 -0.38
C ASP A 83 1.20 -17.15 -0.42
N ASP A 84 0.83 -18.41 -0.13
CA ASP A 84 -0.56 -18.87 -0.22
C ASP A 84 -1.48 -18.11 0.73
N LYS A 85 -1.00 -17.74 1.91
CA LYS A 85 -1.79 -17.00 2.88
C LYS A 85 -2.12 -15.60 2.35
N LEU A 86 -1.13 -14.91 1.80
CA LEU A 86 -1.33 -13.59 1.21
C LEU A 86 -2.29 -13.68 0.02
N LEU A 87 -2.09 -14.66 -0.87
CA LEU A 87 -2.96 -14.85 -2.03
C LEU A 87 -4.41 -15.09 -1.63
N GLU A 88 -4.63 -15.85 -0.56
CA GLU A 88 -5.97 -16.11 -0.03
C GLU A 88 -6.62 -14.83 0.48
N GLU A 89 -5.87 -14.02 1.24
CA GLU A 89 -6.34 -12.73 1.73
C GLU A 89 -6.66 -11.76 0.58
N ILE A 90 -5.81 -11.72 -0.44
CA ILE A 90 -5.99 -10.84 -1.60
C ILE A 90 -7.22 -11.26 -2.40
N ASN A 91 -7.42 -12.55 -2.64
CA ASN A 91 -8.62 -13.03 -3.32
C ASN A 91 -9.89 -12.63 -2.58
N SER A 92 -9.88 -12.71 -1.26
CA SER A 92 -11.01 -12.28 -0.43
C SER A 92 -11.28 -10.77 -0.61
N LYS A 93 -10.23 -9.94 -0.60
CA LYS A 93 -10.36 -8.50 -0.80
C LYS A 93 -10.92 -8.15 -2.17
N ILE A 94 -10.46 -8.84 -3.20
CA ILE A 94 -10.94 -8.61 -4.58
C ILE A 94 -12.44 -8.89 -4.68
N ILE A 95 -12.92 -9.93 -4.01
CA ILE A 95 -14.33 -10.34 -4.07
C ILE A 95 -15.20 -9.45 -3.17
N LYS A 96 -14.78 -9.26 -1.93
CA LYS A 96 -15.60 -8.63 -0.88
C LYS A 96 -15.24 -7.18 -0.59
N GLY A 97 -14.02 -6.76 -0.91
CA GLY A 97 -13.46 -5.51 -0.43
C GLY A 97 -12.99 -5.63 1.02
N LEU A 98 -12.81 -4.52 1.63
CA LEU A 98 -12.39 -4.46 3.03
C LEU A 98 -13.57 -4.50 4.00
#